data_aac020caf424cd4a91c1ffaa2ca04808
#
_entry.id   aac020caf424cd4a91c1ffaa2ca04808
#
_cell.length_a   1.000
_cell.length_b   1.000
_cell.length_c   1.000
_cell.angle_alpha   90.00
_cell.angle_beta   90.00
_cell.angle_gamma   90.00
#
_symmetry.space_group_name_H-M   'P 1'
#
loop_
_entity.id
_entity.type
_entity.pdbx_description
1 polymer ?
#
loop_
_entity_poly.entity_id
_entity_poly.type
_entity_poly.pdbx_seq_one_letter_code
_entity_poly.pdbx_strand_id
1 'polypeptide(L)' 'IETEFDYKWKEAIGQSLHYAEATNKKAAILLIKRKKSNKDYYNELMNVISKYDLPIKVFLIDE' A
#
# COMPACT_ATOMS: atom_id res chain seq x y z
N ILE A 1 10.37 -2.76 -1.36
CA ILE A 1 8.98 -2.70 -1.81
C ILE A 1 8.14 -3.78 -1.13
N GLU A 2 6.98 -3.41 -0.64
CA GLU A 2 6.06 -4.33 0.02
C GLU A 2 4.97 -4.76 -0.96
N THR A 3 4.74 -6.08 -1.08
CA THR A 3 3.72 -6.62 -1.99
C THR A 3 2.61 -7.27 -1.17
N GLU A 4 1.37 -6.84 -1.37
CA GLU A 4 0.23 -7.38 -0.65
C GLU A 4 -1.03 -7.40 -1.50
N PHE A 5 -1.95 -8.30 -1.16
CA PHE A 5 -3.30 -8.26 -1.71
C PHE A 5 -4.02 -7.02 -1.19
N ASP A 6 -4.98 -6.53 -1.96
CA ASP A 6 -5.67 -5.28 -1.68
C ASP A 6 -6.34 -5.22 -0.30
N TYR A 7 -6.92 -6.30 0.18
CA TYR A 7 -7.60 -6.31 1.48
C TYR A 7 -6.63 -6.19 2.66
N LYS A 8 -5.33 -6.35 2.43
CA LYS A 8 -4.30 -6.22 3.47
C LYS A 8 -3.55 -4.90 3.39
N TRP A 9 -4.16 -3.89 2.80
CA TRP A 9 -3.49 -2.62 2.57
C TRP A 9 -3.03 -1.93 3.87
N LYS A 10 -3.75 -2.14 4.97
CA LYS A 10 -3.35 -1.54 6.24
C LYS A 10 -2.03 -2.11 6.75
N GLU A 11 -1.85 -3.41 6.62
CA GLU A 11 -0.60 -4.08 6.97
C GLU A 11 0.54 -3.60 6.08
N ALA A 12 0.25 -3.40 4.80
CA ALA A 12 1.25 -2.94 3.84
C ALA A 12 1.79 -1.56 4.20
N ILE A 13 0.95 -0.66 4.69
CA ILE A 13 1.40 0.66 5.11
C ILE A 13 2.43 0.53 6.24
N GLY A 14 2.08 -0.21 7.29
CA GLY A 14 2.97 -0.37 8.43
C GLY A 14 4.30 -1.02 8.05
N GLN A 15 4.24 -2.09 7.27
CA GLN A 15 5.42 -2.83 6.85
C GLN A 15 6.32 -2.00 5.94
N SER A 16 5.74 -1.25 5.00
CA SER A 16 6.53 -0.43 4.08
C SER A 16 7.22 0.72 4.80
N LEU A 17 6.57 1.34 5.76
CA LEU A 17 7.17 2.42 6.54
C LEU A 17 8.27 1.89 7.45
N HIS A 18 8.05 0.74 8.07
CA HIS A 18 9.06 0.11 8.91
C HIS A 18 10.30 -0.26 8.09
N TYR A 19 10.08 -0.82 6.89
CA TYR A 19 11.19 -1.16 5.99
C TYR A 19 11.98 0.09 5.61
N ALA A 20 11.26 1.17 5.26
CA ALA A 20 11.90 2.41 4.87
C ALA A 20 12.77 2.99 6.00
N GLU A 21 12.26 2.93 7.23
CA GLU A 21 13.01 3.39 8.39
C GLU A 21 14.25 2.55 8.64
N ALA A 22 14.09 1.22 8.61
CA ALA A 22 15.17 0.29 8.89
C ALA A 22 16.29 0.33 7.85
N THR A 23 15.96 0.59 6.59
CA THR A 23 16.93 0.55 5.48
C THR A 23 17.31 1.93 4.96
N ASN A 24 16.67 2.98 5.43
CA ASN A 24 16.82 4.35 4.94
C ASN A 24 16.53 4.46 3.44
N LYS A 25 15.57 3.64 2.96
CA LYS A 25 15.12 3.67 1.57
C LYS A 25 13.68 4.16 1.52
N LYS A 26 13.23 4.54 0.32
CA LYS A 26 11.87 5.02 0.14
C LYS A 26 10.86 3.90 0.28
N ALA A 27 9.71 4.20 0.89
CA ALA A 27 8.63 3.23 1.03
C ALA A 27 7.87 3.07 -0.27
N ALA A 28 7.52 1.83 -0.61
CA ALA A 28 6.70 1.54 -1.78
C ALA A 28 5.83 0.32 -1.52
N ILE A 29 4.63 0.33 -2.09
CA ILE A 29 3.67 -0.77 -1.99
C ILE A 29 3.26 -1.19 -3.39
N LEU A 30 3.32 -2.49 -3.66
CA LEU A 30 2.71 -3.09 -4.84
C LEU A 30 1.42 -3.75 -4.38
N LEU A 31 0.28 -3.15 -4.70
CA LEU A 31 -1.02 -3.63 -4.27
C LEU A 31 -1.66 -4.48 -5.37
N ILE A 32 -2.04 -5.70 -5.02
CA ILE A 32 -2.66 -6.63 -5.96
C ILE A 32 -4.17 -6.62 -5.75
N LYS A 33 -4.91 -6.12 -6.74
CA LYS A 33 -6.36 -6.10 -6.68
C LYS A 33 -6.92 -7.45 -7.10
N ARG A 34 -7.65 -8.11 -6.19
CA ARG A 34 -8.26 -9.40 -6.49
C ARG A 34 -9.50 -9.22 -7.36
N LYS A 35 -9.76 -10.21 -8.23
CA LYS A 35 -10.93 -10.19 -9.10
C LYS A 35 -12.24 -10.16 -8.32
N LYS A 36 -12.26 -10.77 -7.14
CA LYS A 36 -13.47 -10.88 -6.33
C LYS A 36 -13.63 -9.78 -5.30
N SER A 37 -12.80 -8.76 -5.34
CA SER A 37 -12.92 -7.65 -4.39
C SER A 37 -14.20 -6.87 -4.64
N ASN A 38 -15.03 -6.74 -3.60
CA ASN A 38 -16.26 -5.96 -3.65
C ASN A 38 -16.04 -4.51 -3.28
N LYS A 39 -14.84 -4.18 -2.83
CA LYS A 39 -14.53 -2.92 -2.22
C LYS A 39 -13.31 -2.32 -2.90
N ASP A 40 -13.30 -1.00 -3.04
CA ASP A 40 -12.16 -0.31 -3.64
C ASP A 40 -11.12 -0.02 -2.57
N TYR A 41 -10.35 -1.04 -2.22
CA TYR A 41 -9.30 -0.91 -1.22
C TYR A 41 -8.18 0.03 -1.66
N TYR A 42 -7.92 0.09 -2.97
CA TYR A 42 -6.92 1.02 -3.48
C TYR A 42 -7.30 2.46 -3.15
N ASN A 43 -8.56 2.82 -3.34
CA ASN A 43 -9.03 4.16 -3.04
C ASN A 43 -8.94 4.47 -1.54
N GLU A 44 -9.27 3.48 -0.69
CA GLU A 44 -9.13 3.64 0.76
C GLU A 44 -7.67 3.90 1.14
N LEU A 45 -6.75 3.12 0.56
CA LEU A 45 -5.32 3.28 0.80
C LEU A 45 -4.84 4.67 0.37
N MET A 46 -5.23 5.09 -0.84
CA MET A 46 -4.79 6.39 -1.35
C MET A 46 -5.36 7.55 -0.55
N ASN A 47 -6.58 7.40 -0.03
CA ASN A 47 -7.17 8.43 0.84
C ASN A 47 -6.35 8.62 2.11
N VAL A 48 -5.90 7.54 2.73
CA VAL A 48 -5.08 7.62 3.93
C VAL A 48 -3.72 8.24 3.63
N ILE A 49 -3.09 7.81 2.55
CA ILE A 49 -1.79 8.35 2.13
C ILE A 49 -1.88 9.85 1.88
N SER A 50 -2.93 10.27 1.17
CA SER A 50 -3.14 11.68 0.85
C SER A 50 -3.44 12.51 2.09
N LYS A 51 -4.33 12.01 2.96
CA LYS A 51 -4.75 12.74 4.16
C LYS A 51 -3.61 13.01 5.12
N TYR A 52 -2.73 12.04 5.31
CA TYR A 52 -1.63 12.15 6.26
C TYR A 52 -0.28 12.44 5.60
N ASP A 53 -0.31 12.67 4.28
CA ASP A 53 0.90 13.00 3.51
C ASP A 53 2.02 11.98 3.73
N LEU A 54 1.68 10.71 3.63
CA LEU A 54 2.64 9.63 3.85
C LEU A 54 3.58 9.49 2.64
N PRO A 55 4.88 9.33 2.89
CA PRO A 55 5.85 9.22 1.79
C PRO A 55 5.91 7.79 1.23
N ILE A 56 4.80 7.31 0.71
CA ILE A 56 4.67 5.95 0.18
C ILE A 56 4.23 6.02 -1.27
N LYS A 57 4.98 5.34 -2.14
CA LYS A 57 4.60 5.21 -3.55
C LYS A 57 3.80 3.91 -3.71
N VAL A 58 2.67 3.98 -4.39
CA VAL A 58 1.80 2.82 -4.56
C VAL A 58 1.70 2.47 -6.04
N PHE A 59 1.87 1.18 -6.34
CA PHE A 59 1.63 0.60 -7.66
C PHE A 59 0.46 -0.36 -7.54
N LEU A 60 -0.46 -0.31 -8.48
CA LEU A 60 -1.63 -1.19 -8.50
C LEU A 60 -1.55 -2.12 -9.68
N ILE A 61 -1.72 -3.42 -9.42
CA ILE A 61 -1.92 -4.38 -10.51
C ILE A 61 -3.20 -5.18 -10.26
N ASP A 62 -3.89 -5.52 -11.35
CA ASP A 62 -5.06 -6.37 -11.29
C ASP A 62 -4.63 -7.83 -11.37
N GLU A 63 -5.29 -8.66 -10.58
CA GLU A 63 -5.06 -10.10 -10.58
C GLU A 63 -5.50 -10.72 -11.91
#